data_0de2d2788a584554f505837b7ff4488b
#
_entry.id   0de2d2788a584554f505837b7ff4488b
#
_cell.length_a   1.000
_cell.length_b   1.000
_cell.length_c   1.000
_cell.angle_alpha   90.00
_cell.angle_beta   90.00
_cell.angle_gamma   90.00
#
_symmetry.space_group_name_H-M   'P 1'
#
loop_
_entity.id
_entity.type
_entity.pdbx_description
1 polymer ?
#
loop_
_entity_poly.entity_id
_entity_poly.type
_entity_poly.pdbx_seq_one_letter_code
_entity_poly.pdbx_strand_id
1 'polypeptide(L)'
;MKLVLTFISLALLALSPVRGEVVDSLKICIQAGDSCMQEFNTFEALKYYQRAFELSDVVETRAQLADCYYKRAGYKQAAELLKNVPEDSLSHNAFRQLALSYQKQGDLDSYIYWATQLVERYPMDGEIVAGLTLALAQKNQPDKGLIYGLNYSLHDMNNILVNRAVADAYFLNRDFSAASVWYEGLMQQGDSAFNTLYSAGMCYSQTGSLERAYQCLKLAFLTSGMQHYGCAYRLGVVCVDTQRYPEGLGYLALAKELMRPDTTVMKAITLSEGEGYYLTHHYEEAVAAWKEHLSYNPSSVATYYNIANAYCYLIKDEEQAKSYFHLFVERAAVVENPTQQLIEMLEKAKEMLRVYEQREKYNAKSK
;
A
#
# COMPACT_ATOMS: atom_id res chain seq x y z
N MET A 1 11.50 -44.96 -57.40
CA MET A 1 10.24 -44.34 -56.86
C MET A 1 9.49 -45.20 -55.81
N LYS A 2 9.57 -46.49 -55.78
CA LYS A 2 8.89 -47.33 -54.79
C LYS A 2 9.60 -47.41 -53.41
N LEU A 3 10.92 -47.20 -53.33
CA LEU A 3 11.68 -47.24 -52.06
C LEU A 3 11.53 -45.96 -51.19
N VAL A 4 11.26 -44.81 -51.79
CA VAL A 4 11.09 -43.54 -51.08
C VAL A 4 9.69 -43.45 -50.42
N LEU A 5 8.67 -44.05 -51.00
CA LEU A 5 7.32 -44.08 -50.45
C LEU A 5 7.19 -45.01 -49.19
N THR A 6 8.02 -46.07 -49.10
CA THR A 6 8.03 -46.98 -47.95
C THR A 6 8.74 -46.35 -46.73
N PHE A 7 9.76 -45.47 -46.91
CA PHE A 7 10.38 -44.76 -45.81
C PHE A 7 9.52 -43.65 -45.23
N ILE A 8 8.70 -42.98 -46.04
CA ILE A 8 7.75 -41.95 -45.56
C ILE A 8 6.60 -42.57 -44.78
N SER A 9 6.09 -43.75 -45.17
CA SER A 9 5.03 -44.46 -44.42
C SER A 9 5.53 -45.07 -43.11
N LEU A 10 6.79 -45.53 -43.03
CA LEU A 10 7.37 -46.00 -41.77
C LEU A 10 7.67 -44.86 -40.78
N ALA A 11 8.07 -43.66 -41.29
CA ALA A 11 8.30 -42.48 -40.44
C ALA A 11 6.98 -41.93 -39.87
N LEU A 12 5.86 -42.04 -40.59
CA LEU A 12 4.51 -41.63 -40.11
C LEU A 12 3.95 -42.62 -39.09
N LEU A 13 4.27 -43.93 -39.19
CA LEU A 13 3.85 -44.95 -38.22
C LEU A 13 4.69 -44.95 -36.92
N ALA A 14 5.92 -44.45 -36.94
CA ALA A 14 6.74 -44.32 -35.75
C ALA A 14 6.42 -43.07 -34.92
N LEU A 15 5.73 -42.07 -35.49
CA LEU A 15 5.32 -40.86 -34.79
C LEU A 15 3.94 -40.96 -34.10
N SER A 16 3.12 -41.97 -34.47
CA SER A 16 1.79 -42.11 -33.94
C SER A 16 1.69 -42.58 -32.46
N PRO A 17 2.52 -43.51 -31.96
CA PRO A 17 2.42 -43.91 -30.55
C PRO A 17 2.94 -42.80 -29.60
N VAL A 18 4.04 -42.13 -29.95
CA VAL A 18 4.59 -41.01 -29.13
C VAL A 18 3.60 -39.87 -29.01
N ARG A 19 2.84 -39.57 -30.08
CA ARG A 19 1.83 -38.52 -30.07
C ARG A 19 0.61 -38.91 -29.24
N GLY A 20 0.23 -40.18 -29.21
CA GLY A 20 -0.85 -40.72 -28.35
C GLY A 20 -0.49 -40.63 -26.86
N GLU A 21 0.72 -41.02 -26.47
CA GLU A 21 1.18 -40.95 -25.08
C GLU A 21 1.28 -39.51 -24.55
N VAL A 22 1.69 -38.58 -25.38
CA VAL A 22 1.75 -37.12 -25.01
C VAL A 22 0.35 -36.56 -24.83
N VAL A 23 -0.62 -36.90 -25.67
CA VAL A 23 -2.01 -36.47 -25.54
C VAL A 23 -2.66 -37.02 -24.27
N ASP A 24 -2.42 -38.29 -23.95
CA ASP A 24 -2.93 -38.88 -22.72
C ASP A 24 -2.29 -38.26 -21.47
N SER A 25 -0.99 -38.03 -21.49
CA SER A 25 -0.26 -37.37 -20.41
C SER A 25 -0.75 -35.93 -20.19
N LEU A 26 -0.99 -35.16 -21.25
CA LEU A 26 -1.56 -33.82 -21.18
C LEU A 26 -2.94 -33.82 -20.50
N LYS A 27 -3.85 -34.71 -20.95
CA LYS A 27 -5.18 -34.84 -20.39
C LYS A 27 -5.14 -35.19 -18.90
N ILE A 28 -4.26 -36.13 -18.50
CA ILE A 28 -4.08 -36.51 -17.09
C ILE A 28 -3.61 -35.30 -16.26
N CYS A 29 -2.64 -34.55 -16.75
CA CYS A 29 -2.15 -33.35 -16.05
C CYS A 29 -3.25 -32.30 -15.89
N ILE A 30 -4.04 -32.01 -16.93
CA ILE A 30 -5.14 -31.05 -16.86
C ILE A 30 -6.18 -31.55 -15.82
N GLN A 31 -6.62 -32.79 -15.90
CA GLN A 31 -7.62 -33.33 -14.97
C GLN A 31 -7.15 -33.32 -13.52
N ALA A 32 -5.87 -33.66 -13.28
CA ALA A 32 -5.29 -33.61 -11.93
C ALA A 32 -5.21 -32.18 -11.42
N GLY A 33 -4.80 -31.23 -12.29
CA GLY A 33 -4.78 -29.80 -11.97
C GLY A 33 -6.17 -29.28 -11.62
N ASP A 34 -7.19 -29.62 -12.43
CA ASP A 34 -8.58 -29.21 -12.21
C ASP A 34 -9.14 -29.79 -10.89
N SER A 35 -8.84 -31.03 -10.58
CA SER A 35 -9.22 -31.65 -9.30
C SER A 35 -8.59 -30.93 -8.12
N CYS A 36 -7.29 -30.64 -8.18
CA CYS A 36 -6.60 -29.88 -7.15
C CYS A 36 -7.18 -28.46 -7.00
N MET A 37 -7.58 -27.81 -8.10
CA MET A 37 -8.22 -26.48 -8.06
C MET A 37 -9.60 -26.52 -7.40
N GLN A 38 -10.39 -27.59 -7.63
CA GLN A 38 -11.68 -27.79 -6.96
C GLN A 38 -11.52 -27.97 -5.45
N GLU A 39 -10.42 -28.58 -5.03
CA GLU A 39 -10.06 -28.76 -3.61
C GLU A 39 -9.33 -27.54 -3.02
N PHE A 40 -9.22 -26.43 -3.75
CA PHE A 40 -8.46 -25.22 -3.38
C PHE A 40 -6.95 -25.48 -3.15
N ASN A 41 -6.42 -26.63 -3.60
CA ASN A 41 -5.01 -26.96 -3.51
C ASN A 41 -4.23 -26.36 -4.71
N THR A 42 -4.13 -25.04 -4.72
CA THR A 42 -3.47 -24.30 -5.81
C THR A 42 -1.98 -24.61 -5.91
N PHE A 43 -1.35 -25.15 -4.85
CA PHE A 43 0.07 -25.49 -4.86
C PHE A 43 0.35 -26.73 -5.72
N GLU A 44 -0.43 -27.78 -5.57
CA GLU A 44 -0.31 -28.98 -6.41
C GLU A 44 -0.87 -28.72 -7.81
N ALA A 45 -1.98 -27.99 -7.94
CA ALA A 45 -2.52 -27.59 -9.24
C ALA A 45 -1.48 -26.91 -10.12
N LEU A 46 -0.66 -26.01 -9.54
CA LEU A 46 0.41 -25.31 -10.27
C LEU A 46 1.39 -26.28 -10.94
N LYS A 47 1.80 -27.33 -10.24
CA LYS A 47 2.75 -28.34 -10.78
C LYS A 47 2.15 -29.07 -11.99
N TYR A 48 0.88 -29.47 -11.87
CA TYR A 48 0.19 -30.15 -12.96
C TYR A 48 -0.04 -29.25 -14.17
N TYR A 49 -0.45 -27.98 -13.96
CA TYR A 49 -0.63 -27.05 -15.07
C TYR A 49 0.69 -26.60 -15.70
N GLN A 50 1.77 -26.47 -14.93
CA GLN A 50 3.11 -26.27 -15.48
C GLN A 50 3.52 -27.41 -16.39
N ARG A 51 3.29 -28.65 -15.95
CA ARG A 51 3.57 -29.85 -16.75
C ARG A 51 2.68 -29.93 -17.99
N ALA A 52 1.42 -29.59 -17.90
CA ALA A 52 0.51 -29.52 -19.04
C ALA A 52 0.98 -28.49 -20.07
N PHE A 53 1.40 -27.32 -19.62
CA PHE A 53 1.95 -26.26 -20.46
C PHE A 53 3.26 -26.67 -21.16
N GLU A 54 4.18 -27.36 -20.46
CA GLU A 54 5.40 -27.91 -21.05
C GLU A 54 5.11 -28.97 -22.13
N LEU A 55 4.06 -29.77 -21.97
CA LEU A 55 3.64 -30.79 -22.93
C LEU A 55 2.98 -30.18 -24.16
N SER A 56 2.22 -29.10 -23.97
CA SER A 56 1.50 -28.43 -25.05
C SER A 56 1.26 -26.96 -24.71
N ASP A 57 1.98 -26.08 -25.35
CA ASP A 57 1.83 -24.63 -25.23
C ASP A 57 0.71 -24.13 -26.17
N VAL A 58 -0.53 -24.23 -25.67
CA VAL A 58 -1.74 -23.75 -26.35
C VAL A 58 -2.51 -22.80 -25.45
N VAL A 59 -3.49 -22.11 -26.02
CA VAL A 59 -4.27 -21.09 -25.28
C VAL A 59 -4.90 -21.63 -24.02
N GLU A 60 -5.43 -22.85 -24.06
CA GLU A 60 -6.10 -23.50 -22.94
C GLU A 60 -5.14 -23.76 -21.79
N THR A 61 -3.96 -24.32 -22.04
CA THR A 61 -2.95 -24.60 -20.99
C THR A 61 -2.35 -23.32 -20.44
N ARG A 62 -2.16 -22.29 -21.27
CA ARG A 62 -1.78 -20.95 -20.83
C ARG A 62 -2.81 -20.35 -19.89
N ALA A 63 -4.11 -20.43 -20.24
CA ALA A 63 -5.19 -19.87 -19.45
C ALA A 63 -5.34 -20.59 -18.08
N GLN A 64 -5.23 -21.91 -18.05
CA GLN A 64 -5.29 -22.69 -16.81
C GLN A 64 -4.10 -22.38 -15.88
N LEU A 65 -2.90 -22.32 -16.44
CA LEU A 65 -1.70 -21.96 -15.70
C LEU A 65 -1.77 -20.52 -15.20
N ALA A 66 -2.26 -19.58 -16.01
CA ALA A 66 -2.46 -18.19 -15.64
C ALA A 66 -3.51 -18.05 -14.52
N ASP A 67 -4.63 -18.77 -14.58
CA ASP A 67 -5.63 -18.81 -13.50
C ASP A 67 -5.03 -19.27 -12.18
N CYS A 68 -4.21 -20.32 -12.22
CA CYS A 68 -3.54 -20.83 -11.04
C CYS A 68 -2.55 -19.78 -10.46
N TYR A 69 -1.73 -19.13 -11.29
CA TYR A 69 -0.86 -18.03 -10.86
C TYR A 69 -1.66 -16.86 -10.30
N TYR A 70 -2.74 -16.44 -10.96
CA TYR A 70 -3.59 -15.34 -10.51
C TYR A 70 -4.14 -15.59 -9.11
N LYS A 71 -4.72 -16.78 -8.86
CA LYS A 71 -5.25 -17.19 -7.55
C LYS A 71 -4.19 -17.27 -6.45
N ARG A 72 -2.92 -17.42 -6.83
CA ARG A 72 -1.76 -17.41 -5.93
C ARG A 72 -1.08 -16.04 -5.82
N ALA A 73 -1.73 -14.98 -6.30
CA ALA A 73 -1.18 -13.62 -6.38
C ALA A 73 0.10 -13.49 -7.26
N GLY A 74 0.37 -14.48 -8.11
CA GLY A 74 1.43 -14.44 -9.13
C GLY A 74 1.01 -13.62 -10.36
N TYR A 75 0.61 -12.37 -10.15
CA TYR A 75 -0.01 -11.54 -11.19
C TYR A 75 0.93 -11.29 -12.38
N LYS A 76 2.22 -11.14 -12.13
CA LYS A 76 3.20 -10.96 -13.21
C LYS A 76 3.26 -12.18 -14.12
N GLN A 77 3.34 -13.38 -13.54
CA GLN A 77 3.38 -14.64 -14.29
C GLN A 77 2.07 -14.87 -15.06
N ALA A 78 0.93 -14.57 -14.44
CA ALA A 78 -0.37 -14.67 -15.10
C ALA A 78 -0.46 -13.75 -16.32
N ALA A 79 -0.06 -12.48 -16.19
CA ALA A 79 -0.06 -11.53 -17.30
C ALA A 79 0.90 -11.95 -18.43
N GLU A 80 2.12 -12.42 -18.10
CA GLU A 80 3.11 -12.85 -19.09
C GLU A 80 2.62 -14.03 -19.97
N LEU A 81 1.84 -14.95 -19.38
CA LEU A 81 1.27 -16.08 -20.10
C LEU A 81 0.18 -15.66 -21.11
N LEU A 82 -0.57 -14.61 -20.79
CA LEU A 82 -1.76 -14.23 -21.55
C LEU A 82 -1.53 -13.06 -22.52
N LYS A 83 -0.61 -12.14 -22.23
CA LYS A 83 -0.44 -10.89 -23.02
C LYS A 83 -0.14 -11.08 -24.50
N ASN A 84 0.44 -12.20 -24.89
CA ASN A 84 0.80 -12.52 -26.28
C ASN A 84 -0.22 -13.45 -26.94
N VAL A 85 -1.30 -13.83 -26.24
CA VAL A 85 -2.40 -14.59 -26.82
C VAL A 85 -3.28 -13.63 -27.62
N PRO A 86 -3.68 -13.98 -28.87
CA PRO A 86 -4.62 -13.14 -29.62
C PRO A 86 -5.90 -12.90 -28.81
N GLU A 87 -6.35 -11.64 -28.78
CA GLU A 87 -7.51 -11.22 -27.97
C GLU A 87 -8.77 -12.06 -28.27
N ASP A 88 -8.99 -12.38 -29.54
CA ASP A 88 -10.12 -13.22 -29.97
C ASP A 88 -10.06 -14.67 -29.48
N SER A 89 -8.89 -15.12 -29.09
CA SER A 89 -8.67 -16.47 -28.56
C SER A 89 -8.77 -16.53 -27.04
N LEU A 90 -8.79 -15.37 -26.36
CA LEU A 90 -8.96 -15.32 -24.92
C LEU A 90 -10.43 -15.55 -24.53
N SER A 91 -10.66 -16.48 -23.61
CA SER A 91 -11.96 -16.56 -22.93
C SER A 91 -12.20 -15.31 -22.09
N HIS A 92 -13.47 -14.99 -21.81
CA HIS A 92 -13.83 -13.85 -20.94
C HIS A 92 -13.04 -13.86 -19.62
N ASN A 93 -12.95 -15.02 -18.95
CA ASN A 93 -12.23 -15.12 -17.69
C ASN A 93 -10.73 -14.90 -17.84
N ALA A 94 -10.07 -15.48 -18.85
CA ALA A 94 -8.65 -15.26 -19.11
C ALA A 94 -8.35 -13.79 -19.45
N PHE A 95 -9.23 -13.14 -20.21
CA PHE A 95 -9.09 -11.73 -20.53
C PHE A 95 -9.24 -10.84 -19.28
N ARG A 96 -10.21 -11.14 -18.42
CA ARG A 96 -10.35 -10.47 -17.12
C ARG A 96 -9.10 -10.62 -16.27
N GLN A 97 -8.57 -11.83 -16.18
CA GLN A 97 -7.37 -12.10 -15.37
C GLN A 97 -6.15 -11.34 -15.89
N LEU A 98 -6.02 -11.21 -17.22
CA LEU A 98 -4.96 -10.40 -17.83
C LEU A 98 -5.07 -8.93 -17.39
N ALA A 99 -6.24 -8.31 -17.58
CA ALA A 99 -6.48 -6.91 -17.19
C ALA A 99 -6.27 -6.73 -15.67
N LEU A 100 -6.93 -7.54 -14.85
CA LEU A 100 -6.84 -7.45 -13.38
C LEU A 100 -5.43 -7.74 -12.86
N SER A 101 -4.64 -8.57 -13.54
CA SER A 101 -3.24 -8.81 -13.18
C SER A 101 -2.40 -7.53 -13.27
N TYR A 102 -2.59 -6.72 -14.29
CA TYR A 102 -1.92 -5.41 -14.40
C TYR A 102 -2.43 -4.43 -13.34
N GLN A 103 -3.73 -4.43 -13.05
CA GLN A 103 -4.30 -3.61 -11.97
C GLN A 103 -3.66 -3.96 -10.61
N LYS A 104 -3.54 -5.26 -10.29
CA LYS A 104 -2.93 -5.73 -9.04
C LYS A 104 -1.43 -5.45 -8.94
N GLN A 105 -0.75 -5.28 -10.06
CA GLN A 105 0.65 -4.84 -10.12
C GLN A 105 0.81 -3.32 -10.01
N GLY A 106 -0.28 -2.55 -10.07
CA GLY A 106 -0.25 -1.08 -10.11
C GLY A 106 0.14 -0.51 -11.47
N ASP A 107 0.23 -1.33 -12.51
CA ASP A 107 0.47 -0.89 -13.89
C ASP A 107 -0.85 -0.42 -14.51
N LEU A 108 -1.20 0.83 -14.22
CA LEU A 108 -2.45 1.43 -14.69
C LEU A 108 -2.51 1.59 -16.20
N ASP A 109 -1.38 1.80 -16.89
CA ASP A 109 -1.39 2.00 -18.34
C ASP A 109 -1.74 0.71 -19.07
N SER A 110 -1.08 -0.40 -18.70
CA SER A 110 -1.42 -1.72 -19.23
C SER A 110 -2.83 -2.16 -18.82
N TYR A 111 -3.25 -1.86 -17.59
CA TYR A 111 -4.62 -2.13 -17.13
C TYR A 111 -5.66 -1.41 -17.99
N ILE A 112 -5.50 -0.10 -18.22
CA ILE A 112 -6.42 0.69 -19.06
C ILE A 112 -6.48 0.13 -20.47
N TYR A 113 -5.33 -0.21 -21.06
CA TYR A 113 -5.30 -0.82 -22.40
C TYR A 113 -6.15 -2.10 -22.46
N TRP A 114 -5.85 -3.09 -21.61
CA TRP A 114 -6.54 -4.38 -21.62
C TRP A 114 -7.99 -4.29 -21.16
N ALA A 115 -8.29 -3.45 -20.17
CA ALA A 115 -9.66 -3.22 -19.70
C ALA A 115 -10.52 -2.56 -20.78
N THR A 116 -9.96 -1.64 -21.57
CA THR A 116 -10.68 -1.01 -22.71
C THR A 116 -11.09 -2.05 -23.74
N GLN A 117 -10.14 -2.88 -24.20
CA GLN A 117 -10.42 -3.96 -25.16
C GLN A 117 -11.46 -4.96 -24.61
N LEU A 118 -11.38 -5.27 -23.31
CA LEU A 118 -12.33 -6.16 -22.66
C LEU A 118 -13.74 -5.58 -22.62
N VAL A 119 -13.88 -4.30 -22.25
CA VAL A 119 -15.19 -3.63 -22.14
C VAL A 119 -15.84 -3.46 -23.53
N GLU A 120 -15.06 -3.23 -24.58
CA GLU A 120 -15.58 -3.20 -25.96
C GLU A 120 -16.24 -4.54 -26.33
N ARG A 121 -15.70 -5.65 -25.87
CA ARG A 121 -16.23 -6.99 -26.13
C ARG A 121 -17.29 -7.44 -25.12
N TYR A 122 -17.13 -7.04 -23.86
CA TYR A 122 -17.99 -7.42 -22.73
C TYR A 122 -18.45 -6.17 -21.96
N PRO A 123 -19.31 -5.32 -22.53
CA PRO A 123 -19.67 -4.02 -21.97
C PRO A 123 -20.43 -4.12 -20.64
N MET A 124 -20.95 -5.29 -20.28
CA MET A 124 -21.69 -5.54 -19.05
C MET A 124 -20.82 -6.20 -17.95
N ASP A 125 -19.50 -6.20 -18.10
CA ASP A 125 -18.59 -6.59 -17.02
C ASP A 125 -18.42 -5.45 -16.02
N GLY A 126 -19.31 -5.36 -15.03
CA GLY A 126 -19.39 -4.23 -14.09
C GLY A 126 -18.11 -4.02 -13.28
N GLU A 127 -17.36 -5.09 -12.93
CA GLU A 127 -16.10 -4.96 -12.19
C GLU A 127 -15.03 -4.26 -13.05
N ILE A 128 -14.90 -4.68 -14.30
CA ILE A 128 -13.93 -4.09 -15.23
C ILE A 128 -14.32 -2.67 -15.61
N VAL A 129 -15.63 -2.43 -15.87
CA VAL A 129 -16.13 -1.07 -16.16
C VAL A 129 -15.86 -0.13 -14.99
N ALA A 130 -16.16 -0.54 -13.77
CA ALA A 130 -15.88 0.27 -12.58
C ALA A 130 -14.39 0.56 -12.42
N GLY A 131 -13.54 -0.47 -12.58
CA GLY A 131 -12.09 -0.33 -12.51
C GLY A 131 -11.53 0.58 -13.59
N LEU A 132 -11.99 0.45 -14.84
CA LEU A 132 -11.58 1.30 -15.97
C LEU A 132 -12.00 2.76 -15.78
N THR A 133 -13.25 2.99 -15.33
CA THR A 133 -13.77 4.32 -15.02
C THR A 133 -12.86 5.02 -14.00
N LEU A 134 -12.53 4.35 -12.92
CA LEU A 134 -11.68 4.91 -11.86
C LEU A 134 -10.22 5.08 -12.31
N ALA A 135 -9.65 4.11 -13.03
CA ALA A 135 -8.27 4.17 -13.52
C ALA A 135 -8.06 5.36 -14.49
N LEU A 136 -9.01 5.59 -15.40
CA LEU A 136 -8.98 6.74 -16.29
C LEU A 136 -9.10 8.07 -15.51
N ALA A 137 -9.94 8.14 -14.50
CA ALA A 137 -10.05 9.32 -13.63
C ALA A 137 -8.74 9.58 -12.86
N GLN A 138 -8.10 8.55 -12.34
CA GLN A 138 -6.78 8.65 -11.69
C GLN A 138 -5.66 9.11 -12.63
N LYS A 139 -5.76 8.77 -13.91
CA LYS A 139 -4.85 9.25 -14.97
C LYS A 139 -5.24 10.63 -15.51
N ASN A 140 -6.07 11.37 -14.78
CA ASN A 140 -6.54 12.71 -15.16
C ASN A 140 -7.33 12.75 -16.47
N GLN A 141 -8.06 11.67 -16.78
CA GLN A 141 -8.96 11.52 -17.94
C GLN A 141 -10.38 11.13 -17.49
N PRO A 142 -11.00 11.88 -16.53
CA PRO A 142 -12.27 11.48 -15.93
C PRO A 142 -13.40 11.40 -16.96
N ASP A 143 -13.43 12.32 -17.94
CA ASP A 143 -14.47 12.33 -18.96
C ASP A 143 -14.51 11.03 -19.79
N LYS A 144 -13.33 10.47 -20.11
CA LYS A 144 -13.27 9.18 -20.80
C LYS A 144 -13.75 8.04 -19.91
N GLY A 145 -13.38 8.06 -18.63
CA GLY A 145 -13.86 7.07 -17.66
C GLY A 145 -15.36 7.11 -17.47
N LEU A 146 -15.92 8.32 -17.35
CA LEU A 146 -17.35 8.54 -17.19
C LEU A 146 -18.17 7.99 -18.36
N ILE A 147 -17.66 8.01 -19.59
CA ILE A 147 -18.36 7.42 -20.75
C ILE A 147 -18.66 5.94 -20.49
N TYR A 148 -17.68 5.16 -20.01
CA TYR A 148 -17.86 3.73 -19.73
C TYR A 148 -18.83 3.49 -18.57
N GLY A 149 -18.62 4.19 -17.44
CA GLY A 149 -19.46 4.03 -16.25
C GLY A 149 -20.91 4.44 -16.50
N LEU A 150 -21.14 5.59 -17.13
CA LEU A 150 -22.49 6.09 -17.44
C LEU A 150 -23.22 5.19 -18.45
N ASN A 151 -22.53 4.73 -19.51
CA ASN A 151 -23.12 3.79 -20.45
C ASN A 151 -23.55 2.47 -19.77
N TYR A 152 -22.74 1.95 -18.87
CA TYR A 152 -23.12 0.77 -18.07
C TYR A 152 -24.37 1.06 -17.23
N SER A 153 -24.42 2.19 -16.53
CA SER A 153 -25.52 2.56 -15.63
C SER A 153 -26.85 2.77 -16.36
N LEU A 154 -26.85 3.02 -17.68
CA LEU A 154 -28.08 3.04 -18.48
C LEU A 154 -28.75 1.66 -18.57
N HIS A 155 -28.00 0.58 -18.41
CA HIS A 155 -28.49 -0.79 -18.51
C HIS A 155 -28.66 -1.46 -17.13
N ASP A 156 -27.83 -1.09 -16.16
CA ASP A 156 -27.90 -1.59 -14.78
C ASP A 156 -27.65 -0.44 -13.80
N MET A 157 -28.72 0.25 -13.43
CA MET A 157 -28.70 1.38 -12.48
C MET A 157 -28.41 0.95 -11.02
N ASN A 158 -28.45 -0.34 -10.71
CA ASN A 158 -28.32 -0.84 -9.34
C ASN A 158 -26.93 -1.38 -9.04
N ASN A 159 -25.99 -1.35 -9.97
CA ASN A 159 -24.65 -1.83 -9.74
C ASN A 159 -23.83 -0.88 -8.87
N ILE A 160 -23.72 -1.22 -7.59
CA ILE A 160 -23.05 -0.38 -6.58
C ILE A 160 -21.58 -0.11 -6.94
N LEU A 161 -20.87 -1.08 -7.55
CA LEU A 161 -19.46 -0.90 -7.92
C LEU A 161 -19.29 0.16 -9.01
N VAL A 162 -20.10 0.08 -10.07
CA VAL A 162 -20.05 1.04 -11.17
C VAL A 162 -20.52 2.40 -10.72
N ASN A 163 -21.63 2.47 -9.98
CA ASN A 163 -22.16 3.73 -9.48
C ASN A 163 -21.15 4.45 -8.56
N ARG A 164 -20.43 3.69 -7.73
CA ARG A 164 -19.35 4.24 -6.90
C ARG A 164 -18.19 4.75 -7.75
N ALA A 165 -17.77 4.00 -8.77
CA ALA A 165 -16.70 4.43 -9.66
C ALA A 165 -17.08 5.72 -10.44
N VAL A 166 -18.34 5.87 -10.83
CA VAL A 166 -18.86 7.10 -11.45
C VAL A 166 -18.85 8.25 -10.45
N ALA A 167 -19.31 8.04 -9.22
CA ALA A 167 -19.28 9.04 -8.17
C ALA A 167 -17.84 9.50 -7.87
N ASP A 168 -16.92 8.56 -7.72
CA ASP A 168 -15.50 8.81 -7.47
C ASP A 168 -14.83 9.54 -8.67
N ALA A 169 -15.20 9.21 -9.91
CA ALA A 169 -14.70 9.90 -11.09
C ALA A 169 -15.16 11.37 -11.13
N TYR A 170 -16.42 11.67 -10.83
CA TYR A 170 -16.89 13.05 -10.68
C TYR A 170 -16.20 13.76 -9.52
N PHE A 171 -15.99 13.09 -8.41
CA PHE A 171 -15.27 13.64 -7.26
C PHE A 171 -13.83 14.03 -7.62
N LEU A 172 -13.10 13.15 -8.31
CA LEU A 172 -11.73 13.41 -8.78
C LEU A 172 -11.69 14.54 -9.81
N ASN A 173 -12.72 14.66 -10.63
CA ASN A 173 -12.91 15.78 -11.58
C ASN A 173 -13.33 17.09 -10.88
N ARG A 174 -13.51 17.09 -9.56
CA ARG A 174 -14.04 18.21 -8.76
C ARG A 174 -15.44 18.67 -9.14
N ASP A 175 -16.20 17.88 -9.85
CA ASP A 175 -17.62 18.09 -10.04
C ASP A 175 -18.38 17.53 -8.82
N PHE A 176 -18.26 18.28 -7.70
CA PHE A 176 -18.85 17.86 -6.44
C PHE A 176 -20.38 17.82 -6.47
N SER A 177 -20.99 18.59 -7.36
CA SER A 177 -22.45 18.60 -7.55
C SER A 177 -22.91 17.27 -8.16
N ALA A 178 -22.32 16.85 -9.28
CA ALA A 178 -22.65 15.56 -9.89
C ALA A 178 -22.24 14.38 -8.96
N ALA A 179 -21.06 14.44 -8.34
CA ALA A 179 -20.62 13.41 -7.41
C ALA A 179 -21.61 13.21 -6.25
N SER A 180 -22.14 14.31 -5.68
CA SER A 180 -23.09 14.23 -4.56
C SER A 180 -24.37 13.51 -4.92
N VAL A 181 -24.87 13.67 -6.16
CA VAL A 181 -26.07 12.96 -6.65
C VAL A 181 -25.84 11.45 -6.70
N TRP A 182 -24.69 11.05 -7.22
CA TRP A 182 -24.33 9.62 -7.29
C TRP A 182 -24.09 8.99 -5.93
N TYR A 183 -23.41 9.69 -5.01
CA TYR A 183 -23.25 9.20 -3.64
C TYR A 183 -24.59 9.14 -2.90
N GLU A 184 -25.51 10.10 -3.12
CA GLU A 184 -26.86 10.04 -2.54
C GLU A 184 -27.62 8.81 -3.06
N GLY A 185 -27.53 8.50 -4.36
CA GLY A 185 -28.10 7.29 -4.93
C GLY A 185 -27.54 6.01 -4.29
N LEU A 186 -26.23 5.94 -4.05
CA LEU A 186 -25.59 4.83 -3.37
C LEU A 186 -26.10 4.66 -1.93
N MET A 187 -26.21 5.75 -1.19
CA MET A 187 -26.76 5.71 0.19
C MET A 187 -28.22 5.28 0.21
N GLN A 188 -29.03 5.68 -0.78
CA GLN A 188 -30.41 5.23 -0.93
C GLN A 188 -30.50 3.73 -1.26
N GLN A 189 -29.51 3.16 -1.94
CA GLN A 189 -29.35 1.72 -2.16
C GLN A 189 -28.83 0.95 -0.93
N GLY A 190 -28.57 1.66 0.18
CA GLY A 190 -28.08 1.06 1.43
C GLY A 190 -26.55 1.02 1.57
N ASP A 191 -25.80 1.65 0.67
CA ASP A 191 -24.35 1.75 0.82
C ASP A 191 -23.98 2.71 1.96
N SER A 192 -23.52 2.15 3.05
CA SER A 192 -23.05 2.86 4.25
C SER A 192 -21.55 2.73 4.48
N ALA A 193 -20.79 2.39 3.43
CA ALA A 193 -19.34 2.27 3.51
C ALA A 193 -18.70 3.62 3.89
N PHE A 194 -17.62 3.55 4.67
CA PHE A 194 -16.88 4.75 5.09
C PHE A 194 -16.55 5.68 3.92
N ASN A 195 -16.00 5.14 2.83
CA ASN A 195 -15.59 5.95 1.68
C ASN A 195 -16.78 6.67 1.03
N THR A 196 -17.92 6.01 0.86
CA THR A 196 -19.14 6.60 0.30
C THR A 196 -19.64 7.76 1.17
N LEU A 197 -19.76 7.54 2.49
CA LEU A 197 -20.20 8.55 3.43
C LEU A 197 -19.23 9.73 3.54
N TYR A 198 -17.92 9.44 3.58
CA TYR A 198 -16.88 10.46 3.69
C TYR A 198 -16.82 11.34 2.44
N SER A 199 -16.82 10.73 1.25
CA SER A 199 -16.79 11.45 -0.03
C SER A 199 -18.08 12.25 -0.25
N ALA A 200 -19.24 11.68 0.10
CA ALA A 200 -20.52 12.42 0.08
C ALA A 200 -20.47 13.66 0.98
N GLY A 201 -19.99 13.50 2.21
CA GLY A 201 -19.84 14.60 3.15
C GLY A 201 -18.89 15.68 2.64
N MET A 202 -17.79 15.29 1.97
CA MET A 202 -16.88 16.22 1.31
C MET A 202 -17.57 16.97 0.16
N CYS A 203 -18.34 16.28 -0.69
CA CYS A 203 -19.09 16.91 -1.77
C CYS A 203 -20.10 17.92 -1.22
N TYR A 204 -20.89 17.54 -0.22
CA TYR A 204 -21.87 18.44 0.41
C TYR A 204 -21.19 19.65 1.07
N SER A 205 -20.03 19.48 1.68
CA SER A 205 -19.25 20.61 2.22
C SER A 205 -18.81 21.58 1.12
N GLN A 206 -18.33 21.07 -0.02
CA GLN A 206 -17.90 21.90 -1.16
C GLN A 206 -19.07 22.60 -1.87
N THR A 207 -20.26 22.00 -1.87
CA THR A 207 -21.48 22.58 -2.49
C THR A 207 -22.29 23.46 -1.52
N GLY A 208 -21.81 23.67 -0.29
CA GLY A 208 -22.47 24.50 0.72
C GLY A 208 -23.66 23.83 1.43
N SER A 209 -23.91 22.53 1.18
CA SER A 209 -24.96 21.77 1.86
C SER A 209 -24.49 21.28 3.23
N LEU A 210 -24.12 22.23 4.12
CA LEU A 210 -23.39 21.96 5.35
C LEU A 210 -24.09 20.99 6.32
N GLU A 211 -25.42 21.01 6.40
CA GLU A 211 -26.18 20.09 7.26
C GLU A 211 -26.06 18.64 6.78
N ARG A 212 -26.16 18.42 5.45
CA ARG A 212 -25.93 17.08 4.85
C ARG A 212 -24.48 16.65 5.01
N ALA A 213 -23.52 17.58 4.85
CA ALA A 213 -22.11 17.32 5.10
C ALA A 213 -21.87 16.84 6.54
N TYR A 214 -22.45 17.52 7.53
CA TYR A 214 -22.37 17.13 8.94
C TYR A 214 -22.90 15.71 9.17
N GLN A 215 -24.09 15.40 8.65
CA GLN A 215 -24.69 14.07 8.83
C GLN A 215 -23.83 12.96 8.21
N CYS A 216 -23.39 13.14 6.97
CA CYS A 216 -22.55 12.14 6.29
C CYS A 216 -21.18 11.97 6.95
N LEU A 217 -20.49 13.06 7.31
CA LEU A 217 -19.19 13.01 7.97
C LEU A 217 -19.30 12.41 9.38
N LYS A 218 -20.38 12.68 10.10
CA LYS A 218 -20.61 12.09 11.43
C LYS A 218 -20.79 10.57 11.33
N LEU A 219 -21.59 10.09 10.37
CA LEU A 219 -21.75 8.66 10.11
C LEU A 219 -20.43 8.03 9.65
N ALA A 220 -19.71 8.68 8.74
CA ALA A 220 -18.39 8.20 8.31
C ALA A 220 -17.41 8.08 9.48
N PHE A 221 -17.40 9.08 10.38
CA PHE A 221 -16.54 9.05 11.56
C PHE A 221 -16.89 7.89 12.51
N LEU A 222 -18.17 7.64 12.75
CA LEU A 222 -18.63 6.49 13.53
C LEU A 222 -18.28 5.17 12.86
N THR A 223 -18.46 5.04 11.53
CA THR A 223 -18.12 3.84 10.76
C THR A 223 -16.63 3.54 10.80
N SER A 224 -15.78 4.56 10.91
CA SER A 224 -14.31 4.40 11.08
C SER A 224 -13.90 4.01 12.51
N GLY A 225 -14.84 3.72 13.41
CA GLY A 225 -14.55 3.50 14.82
C GLY A 225 -14.00 4.74 15.53
N MET A 226 -14.29 5.93 15.01
CA MET A 226 -13.79 7.22 15.52
C MET A 226 -12.26 7.38 15.48
N GLN A 227 -11.58 6.65 14.60
CA GLN A 227 -10.11 6.65 14.50
C GLN A 227 -9.56 7.40 13.28
N HIS A 228 -10.42 7.87 12.37
CA HIS A 228 -9.97 8.52 11.15
C HIS A 228 -9.77 10.03 11.35
N TYR A 229 -8.52 10.47 11.55
CA TYR A 229 -8.19 11.87 11.84
C TYR A 229 -8.70 12.85 10.77
N GLY A 230 -8.61 12.50 9.49
CA GLY A 230 -9.08 13.36 8.39
C GLY A 230 -10.60 13.56 8.42
N CYS A 231 -11.36 12.54 8.82
CA CYS A 231 -12.81 12.67 9.02
C CYS A 231 -13.15 13.55 10.23
N ALA A 232 -12.45 13.35 11.36
CA ALA A 232 -12.61 14.21 12.53
C ALA A 232 -12.31 15.68 12.20
N TYR A 233 -11.23 15.95 11.46
CA TYR A 233 -10.88 17.29 11.00
C TYR A 233 -11.99 17.92 10.15
N ARG A 234 -12.48 17.21 9.11
CA ARG A 234 -13.53 17.72 8.23
C ARG A 234 -14.85 17.94 8.96
N LEU A 235 -15.22 17.02 9.84
CA LEU A 235 -16.39 17.15 10.68
C LEU A 235 -16.28 18.36 11.61
N GLY A 236 -15.11 18.57 12.20
CA GLY A 236 -14.83 19.74 13.04
C GLY A 236 -14.99 21.06 12.29
N VAL A 237 -14.46 21.15 11.06
CA VAL A 237 -14.63 22.33 10.20
C VAL A 237 -16.10 22.60 9.90
N VAL A 238 -16.85 21.57 9.45
CA VAL A 238 -18.29 21.71 9.15
C VAL A 238 -19.10 22.11 10.40
N CYS A 239 -18.73 21.59 11.58
CA CYS A 239 -19.36 22.03 12.83
C CYS A 239 -19.10 23.51 13.13
N VAL A 240 -17.88 24.01 12.89
CA VAL A 240 -17.58 25.44 13.07
C VAL A 240 -18.38 26.29 12.07
N ASP A 241 -18.43 25.88 10.80
CA ASP A 241 -19.17 26.59 9.75
C ASP A 241 -20.69 26.60 10.00
N THR A 242 -21.21 25.60 10.72
CA THR A 242 -22.63 25.52 11.14
C THR A 242 -22.88 26.06 12.55
N GLN A 243 -21.94 26.79 13.13
CA GLN A 243 -22.03 27.43 14.46
C GLN A 243 -22.15 26.42 15.63
N ARG A 244 -21.82 25.15 15.42
CA ARG A 244 -21.71 24.11 16.47
C ARG A 244 -20.35 24.16 17.14
N TYR A 245 -19.93 25.33 17.62
CA TYR A 245 -18.56 25.59 18.07
C TYR A 245 -18.02 24.60 19.10
N PRO A 246 -18.75 24.27 20.20
CA PRO A 246 -18.21 23.34 21.19
C PRO A 246 -17.92 21.94 20.60
N GLU A 247 -18.85 21.43 19.77
CA GLU A 247 -18.70 20.14 19.09
C GLU A 247 -17.55 20.19 18.08
N GLY A 248 -17.49 21.26 17.27
CA GLY A 248 -16.43 21.47 16.27
C GLY A 248 -15.03 21.53 16.88
N LEU A 249 -14.86 22.28 17.96
CA LEU A 249 -13.59 22.36 18.68
C LEU A 249 -13.21 21.00 19.28
N GLY A 250 -14.19 20.21 19.75
CA GLY A 250 -13.97 18.85 20.23
C GLY A 250 -13.44 17.93 19.12
N TYR A 251 -14.05 17.94 17.93
CA TYR A 251 -13.55 17.15 16.79
C TYR A 251 -12.19 17.63 16.28
N LEU A 252 -11.92 18.93 16.27
CA LEU A 252 -10.59 19.45 15.88
C LEU A 252 -9.51 19.04 16.89
N ALA A 253 -9.81 19.07 18.18
CA ALA A 253 -8.90 18.59 19.21
C ALA A 253 -8.64 17.08 19.06
N LEU A 254 -9.67 16.29 18.82
CA LEU A 254 -9.57 14.86 18.57
C LEU A 254 -8.77 14.56 17.29
N ALA A 255 -8.97 15.33 16.21
CA ALA A 255 -8.17 15.18 15.00
C ALA A 255 -6.68 15.40 15.27
N LYS A 256 -6.32 16.41 16.06
CA LYS A 256 -4.93 16.64 16.49
C LYS A 256 -4.38 15.48 17.32
N GLU A 257 -5.19 14.91 18.21
CA GLU A 257 -4.80 13.76 19.02
C GLU A 257 -4.56 12.51 18.15
N LEU A 258 -5.48 12.21 17.24
CA LEU A 258 -5.36 11.09 16.29
C LEU A 258 -4.19 11.25 15.30
N MET A 259 -3.74 12.47 15.05
CA MET A 259 -2.56 12.73 14.22
C MET A 259 -1.23 12.59 14.97
N ARG A 260 -1.26 12.52 16.31
CA ARG A 260 -0.03 12.34 17.06
C ARG A 260 0.57 10.98 16.74
N PRO A 261 1.86 10.93 16.41
CA PRO A 261 2.55 9.67 16.26
C PRO A 261 2.48 8.85 17.54
N ASP A 262 2.35 7.53 17.42
CA ASP A 262 2.52 6.65 18.57
C ASP A 262 3.94 6.85 19.14
N THR A 263 4.03 7.40 20.34
CA THR A 263 5.30 7.73 21.00
C THR A 263 6.17 6.50 21.23
N THR A 264 5.57 5.31 21.38
CA THR A 264 6.30 4.05 21.52
C THR A 264 7.01 3.68 20.23
N VAL A 265 6.28 3.81 19.10
CA VAL A 265 6.82 3.56 17.77
C VAL A 265 7.87 4.62 17.42
N MET A 266 7.61 5.90 17.71
CA MET A 266 8.57 6.99 17.45
C MET A 266 9.87 6.82 18.25
N LYS A 267 9.80 6.37 19.51
CA LYS A 267 10.99 6.01 20.30
C LYS A 267 11.84 4.95 19.62
N ALA A 268 11.21 3.91 19.06
CA ALA A 268 11.93 2.84 18.36
C ALA A 268 12.55 3.34 17.05
N ILE A 269 11.77 4.06 16.24
CA ILE A 269 12.23 4.60 14.95
C ILE A 269 13.43 5.52 15.14
N THR A 270 13.31 6.56 15.97
CA THR A 270 14.34 7.59 16.14
C THR A 270 15.62 7.04 16.78
N LEU A 271 15.51 6.01 17.66
CA LEU A 271 16.68 5.31 18.18
C LEU A 271 17.39 4.54 17.05
N SER A 272 16.65 3.76 16.26
CA SER A 272 17.20 2.97 15.15
C SER A 272 17.80 3.85 14.04
N GLU A 273 17.17 4.99 13.74
CA GLU A 273 17.73 5.99 12.79
C GLU A 273 19.07 6.51 13.28
N GLY A 274 19.17 6.92 14.57
CA GLY A 274 20.41 7.37 15.15
C GLY A 274 21.52 6.33 15.10
N GLU A 275 21.20 5.07 15.39
CA GLU A 275 22.14 3.96 15.26
C GLU A 275 22.54 3.72 13.80
N GLY A 276 21.60 3.75 12.86
CA GLY A 276 21.84 3.59 11.43
C GLY A 276 22.75 4.67 10.87
N TYR A 277 22.49 5.93 11.17
CA TYR A 277 23.35 7.04 10.78
C TYR A 277 24.73 6.95 11.41
N TYR A 278 24.83 6.56 12.68
CA TYR A 278 26.12 6.35 13.34
C TYR A 278 26.98 5.28 12.66
N LEU A 279 26.37 4.14 12.33
CA LEU A 279 27.05 3.02 11.66
C LEU A 279 27.48 3.35 10.22
N THR A 280 26.80 4.28 9.58
CA THR A 280 27.13 4.78 8.23
C THR A 280 28.02 6.01 8.24
N HIS A 281 28.55 6.42 9.42
CA HIS A 281 29.44 7.57 9.61
C HIS A 281 28.79 8.95 9.35
N HIS A 282 27.46 9.04 9.35
CA HIS A 282 26.70 10.28 9.27
C HIS A 282 26.43 10.81 10.69
N TYR A 283 27.47 11.32 11.36
CA TYR A 283 27.44 11.57 12.81
C TYR A 283 26.55 12.75 13.22
N GLU A 284 26.41 13.75 12.39
CA GLU A 284 25.53 14.90 12.64
C GLU A 284 24.07 14.51 12.56
N GLU A 285 23.72 13.69 11.56
CA GLU A 285 22.38 13.11 11.39
C GLU A 285 22.07 12.12 12.54
N ALA A 286 23.05 11.33 12.97
CA ALA A 286 22.89 10.43 14.12
C ALA A 286 22.55 11.23 15.40
N VAL A 287 23.26 12.31 15.65
CA VAL A 287 22.99 13.21 16.79
C VAL A 287 21.62 13.86 16.65
N ALA A 288 21.21 14.29 15.46
CA ALA A 288 19.88 14.86 15.22
C ALA A 288 18.76 13.85 15.57
N ALA A 289 18.88 12.61 15.07
CA ALA A 289 17.92 11.54 15.36
C ALA A 289 17.90 11.16 16.86
N TRP A 290 19.04 11.09 17.51
CA TRP A 290 19.10 10.85 18.96
C TRP A 290 18.52 12.01 19.79
N LYS A 291 18.66 13.26 19.36
CA LYS A 291 17.98 14.41 20.00
C LYS A 291 16.47 14.32 19.83
N GLU A 292 16.01 13.91 18.65
CA GLU A 292 14.59 13.64 18.43
C GLU A 292 14.10 12.48 19.30
N HIS A 293 14.88 11.38 19.42
CA HIS A 293 14.58 10.30 20.35
C HIS A 293 14.37 10.80 21.78
N LEU A 294 15.24 11.70 22.28
CA LEU A 294 15.11 12.27 23.61
C LEU A 294 13.86 13.13 23.79
N SER A 295 13.27 13.69 22.70
CA SER A 295 11.99 14.39 22.78
C SER A 295 10.83 13.45 23.10
N TYR A 296 10.90 12.20 22.64
CA TYR A 296 9.92 11.15 22.92
C TYR A 296 10.28 10.32 24.17
N ASN A 297 11.57 10.23 24.51
CA ASN A 297 12.07 9.44 25.63
C ASN A 297 13.15 10.17 26.44
N PRO A 298 12.78 11.19 27.23
CA PRO A 298 13.73 11.98 28.02
C PRO A 298 14.50 11.16 29.09
N SER A 299 14.02 9.96 29.42
CA SER A 299 14.65 9.06 30.39
C SER A 299 15.69 8.11 29.78
N SER A 300 15.96 8.19 28.48
CA SER A 300 16.95 7.35 27.78
C SER A 300 18.37 7.77 28.10
N VAL A 301 18.88 7.34 29.28
CA VAL A 301 20.19 7.75 29.80
C VAL A 301 21.32 7.44 28.80
N ALA A 302 21.33 6.26 28.20
CA ALA A 302 22.36 5.85 27.24
C ALA A 302 22.44 6.80 26.02
N THR A 303 21.30 7.35 25.57
CA THR A 303 21.27 8.27 24.41
C THR A 303 22.02 9.57 24.69
N TYR A 304 21.93 10.13 25.92
CA TYR A 304 22.74 11.30 26.28
C TYR A 304 24.24 11.01 26.21
N TYR A 305 24.66 9.83 26.64
CA TYR A 305 26.05 9.40 26.53
C TYR A 305 26.50 9.22 25.07
N ASN A 306 25.67 8.62 24.23
CA ASN A 306 25.96 8.45 22.81
C ASN A 306 26.16 9.81 22.11
N ILE A 307 25.28 10.78 22.37
CA ILE A 307 25.38 12.14 21.84
C ILE A 307 26.68 12.81 22.33
N ALA A 308 26.97 12.69 23.64
CA ALA A 308 28.19 13.26 24.20
C ALA A 308 29.45 12.71 23.52
N ASN A 309 29.52 11.38 23.33
CA ASN A 309 30.63 10.74 22.67
C ASN A 309 30.74 11.12 21.18
N ALA A 310 29.62 11.22 20.46
CA ALA A 310 29.62 11.67 19.07
C ALA A 310 30.21 13.08 18.95
N TYR A 311 29.81 14.00 19.79
CA TYR A 311 30.39 15.35 19.81
C TYR A 311 31.86 15.35 20.24
N CYS A 312 32.25 14.54 21.25
CA CYS A 312 33.61 14.50 21.77
C CYS A 312 34.60 13.93 20.75
N TYR A 313 34.30 12.78 20.18
CA TYR A 313 35.29 12.00 19.42
C TYR A 313 35.16 12.14 17.90
N LEU A 314 33.94 12.40 17.40
CA LEU A 314 33.61 12.28 15.97
C LEU A 314 33.38 13.66 15.33
N ILE A 315 32.51 14.49 15.89
CA ILE A 315 32.19 15.83 15.42
C ILE A 315 33.21 16.85 15.94
N LYS A 316 33.80 16.59 17.15
CA LYS A 316 34.80 17.42 17.82
C LYS A 316 34.28 18.79 18.26
N ASP A 317 33.02 18.84 18.70
CA ASP A 317 32.40 20.00 19.34
C ASP A 317 32.51 19.86 20.88
N GLU A 318 33.52 20.49 21.48
CA GLU A 318 33.84 20.37 22.90
C GLU A 318 32.74 20.97 23.80
N GLU A 319 32.09 22.05 23.39
CA GLU A 319 31.01 22.66 24.17
C GLU A 319 29.78 21.77 24.25
N GLN A 320 29.36 21.23 23.11
CA GLN A 320 28.22 20.29 23.05
C GLN A 320 28.57 18.99 23.80
N ALA A 321 29.77 18.44 23.60
CA ALA A 321 30.20 17.26 24.32
C ALA A 321 30.11 17.43 25.82
N LYS A 322 30.65 18.53 26.37
CA LYS A 322 30.60 18.88 27.81
C LYS A 322 29.15 18.98 28.29
N SER A 323 28.30 19.70 27.55
CA SER A 323 26.88 19.86 27.88
C SER A 323 26.17 18.51 28.03
N TYR A 324 26.36 17.62 27.04
CA TYR A 324 25.68 16.31 27.03
C TYR A 324 26.30 15.33 28.05
N PHE A 325 27.60 15.40 28.38
CA PHE A 325 28.17 14.65 29.48
C PHE A 325 27.59 15.09 30.82
N HIS A 326 27.36 16.40 31.06
CA HIS A 326 26.67 16.87 32.24
C HIS A 326 25.24 16.34 32.36
N LEU A 327 24.47 16.45 31.26
CA LEU A 327 23.11 15.89 31.22
C LEU A 327 23.09 14.37 31.49
N PHE A 328 24.05 13.65 30.91
CA PHE A 328 24.19 12.21 31.16
C PHE A 328 24.45 11.92 32.63
N VAL A 329 25.43 12.60 33.26
CA VAL A 329 25.77 12.41 34.69
C VAL A 329 24.58 12.72 35.57
N GLU A 330 23.85 13.81 35.29
CA GLU A 330 22.64 14.18 36.06
C GLU A 330 21.55 13.09 35.93
N ARG A 331 21.29 12.59 34.73
CA ARG A 331 20.27 11.56 34.51
C ARG A 331 20.68 10.19 35.03
N ALA A 332 21.97 9.84 34.94
CA ALA A 332 22.49 8.59 35.49
C ALA A 332 22.46 8.55 37.01
N ALA A 333 22.60 9.69 37.69
CA ALA A 333 22.61 9.78 39.13
C ALA A 333 21.28 9.41 39.81
N VAL A 334 20.16 9.51 39.09
CA VAL A 334 18.81 9.19 39.61
C VAL A 334 18.34 7.79 39.24
N VAL A 335 19.17 6.97 38.57
CA VAL A 335 18.83 5.60 38.22
C VAL A 335 18.95 4.70 39.44
N GLU A 336 17.81 4.13 39.85
CA GLU A 336 17.79 3.10 40.91
C GLU A 336 18.39 1.79 40.36
N ASN A 337 19.34 1.18 41.07
CA ASN A 337 20.01 -0.07 40.68
C ASN A 337 20.71 0.01 39.28
N PRO A 338 21.72 0.88 39.11
CA PRO A 338 22.44 1.03 37.85
C PRO A 338 23.17 -0.26 37.49
N THR A 339 23.14 -0.60 36.18
CA THR A 339 23.92 -1.74 35.66
C THR A 339 25.41 -1.45 35.72
N GLN A 340 26.25 -2.51 35.77
CA GLN A 340 27.71 -2.37 35.75
C GLN A 340 28.16 -1.50 34.54
N GLN A 341 27.56 -1.68 33.39
CA GLN A 341 27.84 -0.88 32.21
C GLN A 341 27.54 0.60 32.41
N LEU A 342 26.42 0.94 33.04
CA LEU A 342 26.06 2.34 33.33
C LEU A 342 27.05 2.97 34.31
N ILE A 343 27.52 2.22 35.27
CA ILE A 343 28.55 2.67 36.25
C ILE A 343 29.85 3.00 35.49
N GLU A 344 30.32 2.12 34.61
CA GLU A 344 31.52 2.36 33.81
C GLU A 344 31.40 3.57 32.90
N MET A 345 30.22 3.74 32.24
CA MET A 345 29.92 4.93 31.44
C MET A 345 29.96 6.21 32.29
N LEU A 346 29.41 6.17 33.49
CA LEU A 346 29.38 7.30 34.42
C LEU A 346 30.81 7.71 34.90
N GLU A 347 31.66 6.74 35.18
CA GLU A 347 33.07 6.99 35.53
C GLU A 347 33.82 7.66 34.38
N LYS A 348 33.69 7.14 33.15
CA LYS A 348 34.30 7.74 31.96
C LYS A 348 33.79 9.16 31.66
N ALA A 349 32.49 9.40 31.80
CA ALA A 349 31.92 10.73 31.63
C ALA A 349 32.45 11.75 32.66
N LYS A 350 32.55 11.36 33.92
CA LYS A 350 33.13 12.21 34.97
C LYS A 350 34.60 12.50 34.75
N GLU A 351 35.36 11.54 34.23
CA GLU A 351 36.77 11.74 33.89
C GLU A 351 36.92 12.74 32.76
N MET A 352 36.10 12.62 31.68
CA MET A 352 36.08 13.58 30.57
C MET A 352 35.73 15.00 31.04
N LEU A 353 34.76 15.16 31.89
CA LEU A 353 34.40 16.46 32.47
C LEU A 353 35.55 17.08 33.27
N ARG A 354 36.29 16.29 34.04
CA ARG A 354 37.50 16.75 34.77
C ARG A 354 38.60 17.22 33.80
N VAL A 355 38.80 16.53 32.68
CA VAL A 355 39.75 16.95 31.65
C VAL A 355 39.36 18.30 31.05
N TYR A 356 38.08 18.51 30.75
CA TYR A 356 37.61 19.79 30.25
C TYR A 356 37.79 20.92 31.24
N GLU A 357 37.44 20.70 32.51
CA GLU A 357 37.66 21.71 33.55
C GLU A 357 39.15 22.05 33.78
N GLN A 358 40.07 21.08 33.68
CA GLN A 358 41.50 21.34 33.76
C GLN A 358 42.01 22.17 32.60
N ARG A 359 41.58 21.91 31.39
CA ARG A 359 41.90 22.67 30.20
C ARG A 359 41.43 24.13 30.29
N GLU A 360 40.20 24.34 30.76
CA GLU A 360 39.65 25.67 30.97
C GLU A 360 40.47 26.47 31.99
N LYS A 361 40.83 25.86 33.12
CA LYS A 361 41.69 26.47 34.18
C LYS A 361 43.08 26.78 33.66
N TYR A 362 43.64 25.95 32.78
CA TYR A 362 44.93 26.22 32.14
C TYR A 362 44.86 27.39 31.18
N ASN A 363 43.86 27.40 30.30
CA ASN A 363 43.63 28.46 29.32
C ASN A 363 43.31 29.83 29.98
N ALA A 364 42.62 29.81 31.13
CA ALA A 364 42.33 31.03 31.92
C ALA A 364 43.58 31.63 32.59
N LYS A 365 44.59 30.80 32.92
CA LYS A 365 45.85 31.23 33.51
C LYS A 365 46.87 31.72 32.48
N SER A 366 46.67 31.38 31.20
CA SER A 366 47.55 31.73 30.08
C SER A 366 47.10 32.97 29.34
N LYS A 367 45.97 33.55 29.71
CA LYS A 367 45.48 34.87 29.32
C LYS A 367 45.73 35.88 30.42
#